data_898881a9d592d8c4dd95a562dc3d17a5
#
_entry.id   898881a9d592d8c4dd95a562dc3d17a5
#
_cell.length_a   1.000
_cell.length_b   1.000
_cell.length_c   1.000
_cell.angle_alpha   90.00
_cell.angle_beta   90.00
_cell.angle_gamma   90.00
#
_symmetry.space_group_name_H-M   'P 1'
#
loop_
_entity.id
_entity.type
_entity.pdbx_description
1 polymer ?
#
loop_
_entity_poly.entity_id
_entity_poly.type
_entity_poly.pdbx_seq_one_letter_code
_entity_poly.pdbx_strand_id
1 'polypeptide(L)'
;MERTFTFRLRSGHAAADCSTQSLELDMLGEAGDWLPQLPSVTLPGFRLYLLSLLLCLHYSLVVNARERGFRLKRVEGRFDVFCVDWKLQQYVATFDLGLEPAAVDSADAGSLASIAESMKLCPVSRNLSAGVDKQITLQVRPCLEL
;
A
#
# COMPACT_ATOMS: atom_id res chain seq x y z
N MET A 1 13.66 -11.30 19.53
CA MET A 1 14.35 -11.31 18.23
C MET A 1 13.71 -10.30 17.29
N GLU A 2 14.50 -9.50 16.63
CA GLU A 2 14.02 -8.50 15.69
C GLU A 2 13.89 -9.09 14.29
N ARG A 3 12.82 -8.71 13.58
CA ARG A 3 12.59 -9.14 12.21
C ARG A 3 12.07 -7.97 11.39
N THR A 4 12.53 -7.87 10.15
CA THR A 4 12.01 -6.91 9.19
C THR A 4 11.47 -7.66 7.99
N PHE A 5 10.26 -7.31 7.57
CA PHE A 5 9.64 -7.86 6.37
C PHE A 5 9.45 -6.72 5.39
N THR A 6 9.83 -6.94 4.14
CA THR A 6 9.69 -5.94 3.09
C THR A 6 8.85 -6.52 1.96
N PHE A 7 7.81 -5.79 1.59
CA PHE A 7 6.90 -6.17 0.52
C PHE A 7 6.85 -5.10 -0.55
N ARG A 8 6.49 -5.52 -1.75
CA ARG A 8 6.24 -4.64 -2.87
C ARG A 8 4.86 -4.96 -3.42
N LEU A 9 4.12 -3.90 -3.77
CA LEU A 9 2.80 -4.02 -4.41
C LEU A 9 2.84 -3.26 -5.73
N ARG A 10 2.26 -3.84 -6.77
CA ARG A 10 2.06 -3.17 -8.05
C ARG A 10 0.63 -3.43 -8.51
N SER A 11 -0.10 -2.38 -8.82
CA SER A 11 -1.47 -2.51 -9.31
C SER A 11 -1.73 -1.61 -10.50
N GLY A 12 -2.62 -2.06 -11.37
CA GLY A 12 -3.12 -1.30 -12.49
C GLY A 12 -4.61 -1.03 -12.31
N HIS A 13 -5.06 0.14 -12.77
CA HIS A 13 -6.42 0.62 -12.53
C HIS A 13 -7.03 1.21 -13.77
N ALA A 14 -8.36 1.13 -13.86
CA ALA A 14 -9.14 1.87 -14.85
C ALA A 14 -9.28 3.30 -14.34
N ALA A 15 -8.74 4.27 -15.09
CA ALA A 15 -8.71 5.67 -14.64
C ALA A 15 -10.11 6.26 -14.38
N ALA A 16 -11.12 5.79 -15.11
CA ALA A 16 -12.49 6.35 -14.99
C ALA A 16 -13.09 6.19 -13.60
N ASP A 17 -12.84 5.06 -12.94
CA ASP A 17 -13.44 4.73 -11.63
C ASP A 17 -12.43 4.19 -10.62
N CYS A 18 -11.14 4.19 -10.95
CA CYS A 18 -10.05 3.67 -10.14
C CYS A 18 -10.16 2.17 -9.85
N SER A 19 -11.03 1.43 -10.55
CA SER A 19 -11.18 -0.01 -10.29
C SER A 19 -9.88 -0.76 -10.56
N THR A 20 -9.55 -1.70 -9.66
CA THR A 20 -8.32 -2.48 -9.75
C THR A 20 -8.46 -3.54 -10.84
N GLN A 21 -7.58 -3.51 -11.83
CA GLN A 21 -7.55 -4.46 -12.94
C GLN A 21 -6.46 -5.51 -12.78
N SER A 22 -5.40 -5.17 -12.09
CA SER A 22 -4.29 -6.09 -11.81
C SER A 22 -3.68 -5.77 -10.47
N LEU A 23 -3.17 -6.78 -9.79
CA LEU A 23 -2.53 -6.62 -8.48
C LEU A 23 -1.48 -7.71 -8.30
N GLU A 24 -0.26 -7.29 -8.04
CA GLU A 24 0.87 -8.18 -7.78
C GLU A 24 1.52 -7.82 -6.46
N LEU A 25 1.83 -8.85 -5.68
CA LEU A 25 2.51 -8.71 -4.39
C LEU A 25 3.79 -9.53 -4.42
N ASP A 26 4.88 -8.94 -3.96
CA ASP A 26 6.16 -9.62 -3.79
C ASP A 26 6.71 -9.36 -2.39
N MET A 27 7.50 -10.31 -1.89
CA MET A 27 8.24 -10.15 -0.63
C MET A 27 9.74 -10.23 -0.94
N LEU A 28 10.52 -9.37 -0.30
CA LEU A 28 11.97 -9.41 -0.46
C LEU A 28 12.54 -10.62 0.27
N GLY A 29 13.21 -11.50 -0.47
CA GLY A 29 13.85 -12.68 0.08
C GLY A 29 15.23 -12.38 0.66
N GLU A 30 15.77 -13.32 1.43
CA GLU A 30 17.09 -13.19 2.06
C GLU A 30 18.22 -12.98 1.05
N ALA A 31 18.06 -13.53 -0.16
CA ALA A 31 19.05 -13.40 -1.23
C ALA A 31 18.94 -12.06 -1.98
N GLY A 32 18.02 -11.20 -1.59
CA GLY A 32 17.84 -9.89 -2.23
C GLY A 32 16.92 -9.89 -3.44
N ASP A 33 16.27 -11.00 -3.74
CA ASP A 33 15.33 -11.11 -4.85
C ASP A 33 13.89 -10.96 -4.38
N TRP A 34 13.03 -10.52 -5.28
CA TRP A 34 11.61 -10.38 -5.02
C TRP A 34 10.89 -11.70 -5.33
N LEU A 35 10.18 -12.22 -4.32
CA LEU A 35 9.46 -13.49 -4.41
C LEU A 35 7.96 -13.22 -4.49
N PRO A 36 7.28 -13.66 -5.57
CA PRO A 36 5.83 -13.45 -5.69
C PRO A 36 5.06 -14.05 -4.51
N GLN A 37 4.08 -13.30 -4.02
CA GLN A 37 3.23 -13.72 -2.91
C GLN A 37 1.78 -13.82 -3.38
N LEU A 38 1.25 -15.04 -3.38
CA LEU A 38 -0.17 -15.27 -3.64
C LEU A 38 -0.82 -15.65 -2.31
N PRO A 39 -1.69 -14.80 -1.75
CA PRO A 39 -2.40 -15.13 -0.52
C PRO A 39 -3.13 -16.46 -0.68
N SER A 40 -2.82 -17.41 0.17
CA SER A 40 -3.42 -18.73 0.13
C SER A 40 -3.38 -19.36 1.52
N VAL A 41 -4.14 -20.45 1.69
CA VAL A 41 -4.18 -21.18 2.97
C VAL A 41 -2.85 -21.89 3.29
N THR A 42 -1.93 -21.95 2.34
CA THR A 42 -0.63 -22.60 2.54
C THR A 42 0.44 -21.64 3.04
N LEU A 43 0.20 -20.33 3.04
CA LEU A 43 1.15 -19.36 3.56
C LEU A 43 1.17 -19.37 5.10
N PRO A 44 2.33 -19.11 5.73
CA PRO A 44 2.37 -18.91 7.17
C PRO A 44 1.39 -17.81 7.61
N GLY A 45 0.68 -18.06 8.72
CA GLY A 45 -0.36 -17.15 9.18
C GLY A 45 0.12 -15.72 9.39
N PHE A 46 1.32 -15.54 9.94
CA PHE A 46 1.85 -14.21 10.16
C PHE A 46 2.11 -13.46 8.85
N ARG A 47 2.56 -14.16 7.81
CA ARG A 47 2.75 -13.56 6.49
C ARG A 47 1.41 -13.14 5.89
N LEU A 48 0.37 -13.98 6.03
CA LEU A 48 -0.98 -13.60 5.59
C LEU A 48 -1.47 -12.36 6.34
N TYR A 49 -1.18 -12.27 7.64
CA TYR A 49 -1.53 -11.11 8.44
C TYR A 49 -0.88 -9.84 7.87
N LEU A 50 0.42 -9.88 7.56
CA LEU A 50 1.11 -8.72 6.99
C LEU A 50 0.60 -8.37 5.60
N LEU A 51 0.32 -9.38 4.77
CA LEU A 51 -0.27 -9.15 3.45
C LEU A 51 -1.66 -8.55 3.57
N SER A 52 -2.44 -8.98 4.57
CA SER A 52 -3.78 -8.40 4.78
C SER A 52 -3.70 -6.93 5.16
N LEU A 53 -2.71 -6.54 5.94
CA LEU A 53 -2.48 -5.13 6.28
C LEU A 53 -2.15 -4.32 5.03
N LEU A 54 -1.22 -4.81 4.21
CA LEU A 54 -0.85 -4.13 2.96
C LEU A 54 -2.05 -4.00 2.01
N LEU A 55 -2.82 -5.08 1.84
CA LEU A 55 -4.01 -5.05 0.99
C LEU A 55 -5.07 -4.10 1.52
N CYS A 56 -5.22 -4.01 2.84
CA CYS A 56 -6.16 -3.10 3.47
C CYS A 56 -5.76 -1.64 3.24
N LEU A 57 -4.47 -1.33 3.36
CA LEU A 57 -3.95 0.00 3.04
C LEU A 57 -4.19 0.36 1.57
N HIS A 58 -3.91 -0.57 0.67
CA HIS A 58 -4.11 -0.37 -0.75
C HIS A 58 -5.60 -0.14 -1.08
N TYR A 59 -6.49 -0.94 -0.51
CA TYR A 59 -7.92 -0.77 -0.73
C TYR A 59 -8.40 0.61 -0.27
N SER A 60 -7.98 1.03 0.91
CA SER A 60 -8.30 2.36 1.44
C SER A 60 -7.78 3.48 0.52
N LEU A 61 -6.55 3.32 0.01
CA LEU A 61 -5.98 4.26 -0.94
C LEU A 61 -6.85 4.39 -2.20
N VAL A 62 -7.25 3.25 -2.79
CA VAL A 62 -8.05 3.24 -4.01
C VAL A 62 -9.41 3.89 -3.79
N VAL A 63 -10.08 3.59 -2.68
CA VAL A 63 -11.37 4.18 -2.34
C VAL A 63 -11.25 5.70 -2.19
N ASN A 64 -10.24 6.17 -1.47
CA ASN A 64 -10.00 7.60 -1.28
C ASN A 64 -9.67 8.30 -2.60
N ALA A 65 -8.88 7.68 -3.45
CA ALA A 65 -8.54 8.23 -4.76
C ALA A 65 -9.79 8.38 -5.62
N ARG A 66 -10.65 7.38 -5.63
CA ARG A 66 -11.90 7.40 -6.38
C ARG A 66 -12.82 8.51 -5.89
N GLU A 67 -12.99 8.62 -4.59
CA GLU A 67 -13.88 9.64 -3.99
C GLU A 67 -13.42 11.07 -4.28
N ARG A 68 -12.12 11.27 -4.47
CA ARG A 68 -11.54 12.58 -4.77
C ARG A 68 -11.45 12.86 -6.26
N GLY A 69 -11.92 11.94 -7.09
CA GLY A 69 -11.87 12.10 -8.53
C GLY A 69 -10.48 11.98 -9.14
N PHE A 70 -9.54 11.33 -8.45
CA PHE A 70 -8.22 11.05 -9.00
C PHE A 70 -8.40 10.04 -10.15
N ARG A 71 -7.73 10.28 -11.25
CA ARG A 71 -7.77 9.37 -12.39
C ARG A 71 -6.58 8.42 -12.27
N LEU A 72 -6.72 7.47 -11.37
CA LEU A 72 -5.65 6.54 -11.00
C LEU A 72 -5.45 5.50 -12.08
N LYS A 73 -4.21 5.33 -12.53
CA LYS A 73 -3.85 4.31 -13.52
C LYS A 73 -2.93 3.24 -12.96
N ARG A 74 -2.06 3.60 -12.03
CA ARG A 74 -1.07 2.69 -11.48
C ARG A 74 -0.75 3.04 -10.04
N VAL A 75 -0.47 2.02 -9.25
CA VAL A 75 0.10 2.20 -7.91
C VAL A 75 1.32 1.29 -7.79
N GLU A 76 2.41 1.83 -7.28
CA GLU A 76 3.56 1.04 -6.87
C GLU A 76 3.80 1.35 -5.40
N GLY A 77 3.83 0.30 -4.58
CA GLY A 77 3.98 0.45 -3.14
C GLY A 77 5.16 -0.35 -2.59
N ARG A 78 5.80 0.21 -1.59
CA ARG A 78 6.78 -0.48 -0.77
C ARG A 78 6.29 -0.45 0.67
N PHE A 79 6.37 -1.59 1.33
CA PHE A 79 5.84 -1.77 2.68
C PHE A 79 6.88 -2.49 3.52
N ASP A 80 7.43 -1.77 4.51
CA ASP A 80 8.42 -2.31 5.43
C ASP A 80 7.80 -2.44 6.80
N VAL A 81 7.91 -3.63 7.41
CA VAL A 81 7.33 -3.93 8.71
C VAL A 81 8.45 -4.37 9.65
N PHE A 82 8.53 -3.73 10.81
CA PHE A 82 9.49 -4.07 11.85
C PHE A 82 8.77 -4.73 13.02
N CYS A 83 9.24 -5.91 13.41
CA CYS A 83 8.66 -6.72 14.48
C CYS A 83 9.71 -7.09 15.52
N VAL A 84 9.29 -7.17 16.78
CA VAL A 84 10.10 -7.71 17.87
C VAL A 84 9.30 -8.82 18.53
N ASP A 85 9.87 -10.02 18.58
CA ASP A 85 9.22 -11.21 19.13
C ASP A 85 7.80 -11.42 18.55
N TRP A 86 7.69 -11.28 17.22
CA TRP A 86 6.45 -11.45 16.46
C TRP A 86 5.39 -10.39 16.76
N LYS A 87 5.76 -9.30 17.44
CA LYS A 87 4.86 -8.18 17.65
C LYS A 87 5.25 -7.03 16.72
N LEU A 88 4.30 -6.55 15.96
CA LEU A 88 4.51 -5.45 15.05
C LEU A 88 4.77 -4.17 15.82
N GLN A 89 5.89 -3.52 15.56
CA GLN A 89 6.31 -2.28 16.22
C GLN A 89 6.12 -1.06 15.33
N GLN A 90 6.34 -1.22 14.04
CA GLN A 90 6.30 -0.12 13.09
C GLN A 90 6.01 -0.65 11.70
N TYR A 91 5.26 0.12 10.93
CA TYR A 91 5.27 -0.07 9.48
C TYR A 91 5.55 1.24 8.77
N VAL A 92 6.23 1.16 7.64
CA VAL A 92 6.51 2.29 6.75
C VAL A 92 6.00 1.89 5.36
N ALA A 93 5.01 2.61 4.87
CA ALA A 93 4.42 2.38 3.56
C ALA A 93 4.63 3.60 2.68
N THR A 94 5.17 3.38 1.49
CA THR A 94 5.34 4.44 0.50
C THR A 94 4.64 3.99 -0.77
N PHE A 95 3.71 4.82 -1.27
CA PHE A 95 2.98 4.53 -2.50
C PHE A 95 3.21 5.62 -3.53
N ASP A 96 3.61 5.19 -4.72
CA ASP A 96 3.71 6.06 -5.89
C ASP A 96 2.44 5.89 -6.72
N LEU A 97 1.72 6.99 -6.90
CA LEU A 97 0.46 7.01 -7.64
C LEU A 97 0.68 7.56 -9.03
N GLY A 98 0.45 6.73 -10.04
CA GLY A 98 0.45 7.17 -11.44
C GLY A 98 -0.96 7.59 -11.83
N LEU A 99 -1.14 8.88 -12.15
CA LEU A 99 -2.42 9.45 -12.55
C LEU A 99 -2.40 9.83 -14.02
N GLU A 100 -3.58 9.96 -14.64
CA GLU A 100 -3.65 10.63 -15.92
C GLU A 100 -3.05 12.03 -15.80
N PRO A 101 -2.25 12.50 -16.77
CA PRO A 101 -1.55 13.79 -16.64
C PRO A 101 -2.47 14.96 -16.31
N ALA A 102 -3.67 14.99 -16.86
CA ALA A 102 -4.64 16.06 -16.61
C ALA A 102 -5.16 16.10 -15.16
N ALA A 103 -5.02 15.02 -14.43
CA ALA A 103 -5.51 14.89 -13.05
C ALA A 103 -4.45 15.14 -11.98
N VAL A 104 -3.17 15.29 -12.38
CA VAL A 104 -2.07 15.38 -11.41
C VAL A 104 -2.23 16.59 -10.49
N ASP A 105 -2.65 17.74 -11.02
CA ASP A 105 -2.79 18.96 -10.23
C ASP A 105 -3.89 18.89 -9.16
N SER A 106 -4.86 17.97 -9.30
CA SER A 106 -5.92 17.79 -8.31
C SER A 106 -5.43 17.04 -7.07
N ALA A 107 -4.28 16.36 -7.17
CA ALA A 107 -3.70 15.59 -6.08
C ALA A 107 -2.64 16.42 -5.35
N ASP A 108 -3.07 17.47 -4.66
CA ASP A 108 -2.16 18.34 -3.93
C ASP A 108 -1.66 17.72 -2.63
N ALA A 109 -0.65 18.33 -2.02
CA ALA A 109 -0.04 17.82 -0.79
C ALA A 109 -1.03 17.67 0.36
N GLY A 110 -1.98 18.58 0.47
CA GLY A 110 -3.02 18.51 1.51
C GLY A 110 -3.95 17.32 1.32
N SER A 111 -4.38 17.07 0.08
CA SER A 111 -5.19 15.90 -0.25
C SER A 111 -4.44 14.60 0.04
N LEU A 112 -3.18 14.53 -0.36
CA LEU A 112 -2.36 13.32 -0.13
C LEU A 112 -2.16 13.06 1.36
N ALA A 113 -1.90 14.09 2.15
CA ALA A 113 -1.75 13.95 3.60
C ALA A 113 -3.05 13.46 4.25
N SER A 114 -4.19 13.98 3.80
CA SER A 114 -5.51 13.55 4.29
C SER A 114 -5.78 12.09 3.97
N ILE A 115 -5.44 11.64 2.76
CA ILE A 115 -5.58 10.24 2.37
C ILE A 115 -4.69 9.36 3.24
N ALA A 116 -3.44 9.75 3.45
CA ALA A 116 -2.51 8.97 4.28
C ALA A 116 -3.04 8.77 5.70
N GLU A 117 -3.62 9.82 6.30
CA GLU A 117 -4.21 9.71 7.64
C GLU A 117 -5.45 8.80 7.63
N SER A 118 -6.26 8.87 6.58
CA SER A 118 -7.41 7.98 6.43
C SER A 118 -6.98 6.52 6.30
N MET A 119 -5.89 6.25 5.58
CA MET A 119 -5.37 4.89 5.40
C MET A 119 -4.94 4.25 6.73
N LYS A 120 -4.39 5.04 7.65
CA LYS A 120 -4.00 4.54 8.98
C LYS A 120 -5.20 4.02 9.77
N LEU A 121 -6.41 4.43 9.39
CA LEU A 121 -7.66 4.03 10.04
C LEU A 121 -8.36 2.88 9.32
N CYS A 122 -7.74 2.26 8.33
CA CYS A 122 -8.33 1.11 7.65
C CYS A 122 -8.57 -0.03 8.66
N PRO A 123 -9.52 -0.93 8.39
CA PRO A 123 -9.92 -1.94 9.39
C PRO A 123 -8.79 -2.74 10.02
N VAL A 124 -7.80 -3.16 9.24
CA VAL A 124 -6.67 -3.93 9.81
C VAL A 124 -5.75 -3.01 10.62
N SER A 125 -5.39 -1.84 10.06
CA SER A 125 -4.48 -0.92 10.72
C SER A 125 -5.04 -0.41 12.05
N ARG A 126 -6.35 -0.11 12.11
CA ARG A 126 -6.97 0.39 13.36
C ARG A 126 -7.01 -0.66 14.47
N ASN A 127 -6.85 -1.93 14.14
CA ASN A 127 -6.80 -3.01 15.12
C ASN A 127 -5.40 -3.31 15.64
N LEU A 128 -4.38 -2.60 15.17
CA LEU A 128 -3.04 -2.73 15.71
C LEU A 128 -2.96 -2.06 17.09
N SER A 129 -1.98 -2.50 17.90
CA SER A 129 -1.74 -1.87 19.22
C SER A 129 -1.49 -0.38 19.06
N ALA A 130 -1.92 0.40 20.05
CA ALA A 130 -1.78 1.86 20.05
C ALA A 130 -0.32 2.34 19.95
N GLY A 131 0.63 1.52 20.40
CA GLY A 131 2.06 1.86 20.35
C GLY A 131 2.73 1.61 18.99
N VAL A 132 2.01 1.08 18.00
CA VAL A 132 2.59 0.83 16.68
C VAL A 132 2.81 2.15 15.96
N ASP A 133 4.04 2.38 15.49
CA ASP A 133 4.37 3.55 14.68
C ASP A 133 3.94 3.30 13.23
N LYS A 134 3.09 4.16 12.71
CA LYS A 134 2.49 4.04 11.38
C LYS A 134 2.95 5.21 10.52
N GLN A 135 3.69 4.92 9.46
CA GLN A 135 4.19 5.94 8.54
C GLN A 135 3.71 5.63 7.12
N ILE A 136 2.96 6.54 6.54
CA ILE A 136 2.45 6.41 5.17
C ILE A 136 2.81 7.66 4.38
N THR A 137 3.48 7.47 3.25
CA THR A 137 3.85 8.55 2.33
C THR A 137 3.25 8.26 0.97
N LEU A 138 2.59 9.26 0.38
CA LEU A 138 2.03 9.18 -0.96
C LEU A 138 2.74 10.18 -1.87
N GLN A 139 3.11 9.71 -3.06
CA GLN A 139 3.74 10.54 -4.08
C GLN A 139 2.93 10.39 -5.38
N VAL A 140 2.81 11.46 -6.12
CA VAL A 140 2.04 11.47 -7.37
C VAL A 140 2.95 11.81 -8.53
N ARG A 141 2.78 11.10 -9.62
CA ARG A 141 3.47 11.39 -10.88
C ARG A 141 2.54 11.15 -12.06
N PRO A 142 2.74 11.84 -13.18
CA PRO A 142 1.93 11.58 -14.36
C PRO A 142 2.25 10.21 -14.94
N CYS A 143 1.22 9.47 -15.31
CA CYS A 143 1.36 8.18 -15.96
C CYS A 143 1.08 8.36 -17.45
N LEU A 144 2.16 8.37 -18.24
CA LEU A 144 2.10 8.60 -19.68
C LEU A 144 1.87 7.32 -20.49
N GLU A 145 1.96 6.18 -19.85
CA GLU A 145 1.75 4.90 -20.50
C GLU A 145 0.27 4.61 -20.71
N LEU A 146 -0.02 3.97 -21.81
CA LEU A 146 -1.37 3.58 -22.19
C LEU A 146 -1.65 2.12 -21.84
#